data_38f0a2b74ff179edbf48072336e30359
#
_entry.id   38f0a2b74ff179edbf48072336e30359
#
_cell.length_a   1.000
_cell.length_b   1.000
_cell.length_c   1.000
_cell.angle_alpha   90.00
_cell.angle_beta   90.00
_cell.angle_gamma   90.00
#
_symmetry.space_group_name_H-M   'P 1'
#
loop_
_entity.id
_entity.type
_entity.pdbx_description
1 polymer ?
#
loop_
_entity_poly.entity_id
_entity_poly.type
_entity_poly.pdbx_seq_one_letter_code
_entity_poly.pdbx_strand_id
1 'polypeptide(L)'
;MIGMRTILEVADNSGARRLSCILPRGGDLGLRAGLGDVITASVKEAAPDSSIKKGKVVRCVIVRMRKETRRRDGSYIRFDSNAAVLINEVGEPVGTRVFGPVARELRDKKFMKIVSLAPEVL
;
A
#
# COMPACT_ATOMS: atom_id res chain seq x y z
N MET A 1 5.44 4.11 10.40
CA MET A 1 6.08 4.47 9.14
C MET A 1 6.69 3.24 8.47
N ILE A 2 6.74 3.26 7.17
CA ILE A 2 7.22 2.11 6.41
C ILE A 2 8.64 2.41 5.93
N GLY A 3 9.57 1.58 6.35
CA GLY A 3 10.97 1.67 5.94
C GLY A 3 11.43 0.39 5.27
N MET A 4 12.74 0.30 5.00
CA MET A 4 13.34 -0.89 4.40
C MET A 4 13.04 -2.13 5.24
N ARG A 5 12.71 -3.23 4.60
CA ARG A 5 12.38 -4.54 5.21
C ARG A 5 11.09 -4.60 6.01
N THR A 6 10.29 -3.55 6.03
CA THR A 6 8.97 -3.62 6.67
C THR A 6 8.08 -4.59 5.89
N ILE A 7 7.40 -5.47 6.61
CA ILE A 7 6.49 -6.43 6.02
C ILE A 7 5.10 -5.81 5.96
N LEU A 8 4.47 -5.90 4.77
CA LEU A 8 3.13 -5.39 4.55
C LEU A 8 2.23 -6.51 4.05
N GLU A 9 0.97 -6.45 4.44
CA GLU A 9 -0.07 -7.28 3.85
C GLU A 9 -0.52 -6.66 2.53
N VAL A 10 -1.05 -7.47 1.63
CA VAL A 10 -1.62 -7.00 0.38
C VAL A 10 -3.12 -6.92 0.52
N ALA A 11 -3.67 -5.75 0.27
CA ALA A 11 -5.10 -5.46 0.46
C ALA A 11 -5.90 -5.58 -0.84
N ASP A 12 -5.42 -6.33 -1.81
CA ASP A 12 -6.10 -6.51 -3.09
C ASP A 12 -6.10 -7.97 -3.53
N ASN A 13 -6.74 -8.23 -4.67
CA ASN A 13 -6.85 -9.57 -5.25
C ASN A 13 -5.85 -9.82 -6.39
N SER A 14 -4.71 -9.13 -6.38
CA SER A 14 -3.68 -9.30 -7.41
C SER A 14 -2.98 -10.64 -7.36
N GLY A 15 -3.05 -11.34 -6.21
CA GLY A 15 -2.40 -12.63 -6.00
C GLY A 15 -1.25 -12.57 -5.01
N ALA A 16 -0.60 -11.44 -4.84
CA ALA A 16 0.38 -11.27 -3.79
C ALA A 16 -0.31 -11.21 -2.42
N ARG A 17 0.32 -11.76 -1.39
CA ARG A 17 -0.23 -11.77 -0.02
C ARG A 17 0.61 -10.99 0.96
N ARG A 18 1.93 -11.07 0.86
CA ARG A 18 2.85 -10.34 1.72
C ARG A 18 3.98 -9.74 0.90
N LEU A 19 4.39 -8.55 1.30
CA LEU A 19 5.46 -7.79 0.66
C LEU A 19 6.49 -7.40 1.69
N SER A 20 7.74 -7.26 1.25
CA SER A 20 8.79 -6.63 2.06
C SER A 20 9.23 -5.36 1.33
N CYS A 21 9.19 -4.24 2.02
CA CYS A 21 9.61 -2.96 1.44
C CYS A 21 11.10 -2.99 1.10
N ILE A 22 11.44 -2.68 -0.15
CA ILE A 22 12.83 -2.53 -0.57
C ILE A 22 13.23 -1.07 -0.44
N LEU A 23 12.46 -0.16 -1.03
CA LEU A 23 12.79 1.26 -1.07
C LEU A 23 11.54 2.10 -1.16
N PRO A 24 11.32 3.02 -0.22
CA PRO A 24 10.28 4.03 -0.35
C PRO A 24 10.60 4.97 -1.53
N ARG A 25 9.57 5.36 -2.27
CA ARG A 25 9.67 6.30 -3.39
C ARG A 25 8.98 7.59 -3.01
N GLY A 26 9.75 8.60 -2.69
CA GLY A 26 9.20 9.86 -2.20
C GLY A 26 9.13 9.89 -0.68
N GLY A 27 8.36 10.80 -0.13
CA GLY A 27 8.28 11.01 1.30
C GLY A 27 9.57 11.59 1.86
N ASP A 28 9.94 11.17 3.06
CA ASP A 28 11.05 11.72 3.82
C ASP A 28 12.41 11.27 3.25
N LEU A 29 12.91 11.98 2.25
CA LEU A 29 14.20 11.72 1.59
C LEU A 29 14.38 10.28 1.10
N GLY A 30 13.27 9.58 0.83
CA GLY A 30 13.31 8.18 0.38
C GLY A 30 13.65 7.17 1.46
N LEU A 31 13.70 7.57 2.72
CA LEU A 31 14.01 6.67 3.83
C LEU A 31 12.76 6.04 4.44
N ARG A 32 11.66 6.76 4.42
CA ARG A 32 10.40 6.31 5.04
C ARG A 32 9.22 6.67 4.15
N ALA A 33 8.19 5.87 4.24
CA ALA A 33 6.94 6.11 3.51
C ALA A 33 5.77 6.14 4.49
N GLY A 34 4.75 6.90 4.16
CA GLY A 34 3.51 6.99 4.89
C GLY A 34 2.32 6.65 4.03
N LEU A 35 1.12 6.96 4.51
CA LEU A 35 -0.13 6.69 3.79
C LEU A 35 -0.14 7.41 2.44
N GLY A 36 -0.47 6.68 1.39
CA GLY A 36 -0.52 7.20 0.04
C GLY A 36 0.82 7.30 -0.68
N ASP A 37 1.91 6.92 -0.03
CA ASP A 37 3.22 6.93 -0.67
C ASP A 37 3.46 5.63 -1.45
N VAL A 38 4.20 5.73 -2.55
CA VAL A 38 4.56 4.59 -3.38
C VAL A 38 5.87 4.01 -2.88
N ILE A 39 5.93 2.68 -2.79
CA ILE A 39 7.16 1.97 -2.44
C ILE A 39 7.46 0.90 -3.47
N THR A 40 8.72 0.52 -3.57
CA THR A 40 9.16 -0.68 -4.28
C THR A 40 9.29 -1.79 -3.26
N ALA A 41 8.70 -2.94 -3.55
CA ALA A 41 8.67 -4.06 -2.61
C ALA A 41 8.91 -5.38 -3.32
N SER A 42 9.37 -6.38 -2.59
CA SER A 42 9.48 -7.75 -3.10
C SER A 42 8.36 -8.60 -2.54
N VAL A 43 7.82 -9.49 -3.37
CA VAL A 43 6.76 -10.40 -2.98
C VAL A 43 7.35 -11.53 -2.15
N LYS A 44 6.91 -11.66 -0.90
CA LYS A 44 7.37 -12.72 0.01
C LYS A 44 6.42 -13.91 0.05
N GLU A 45 5.15 -13.68 -0.21
CA GLU A 45 4.14 -14.73 -0.23
C GLU A 45 3.11 -14.38 -1.29
N ALA A 46 2.75 -15.35 -2.12
CA ALA A 46 1.79 -15.17 -3.21
C ALA A 46 0.93 -16.42 -3.38
N ALA A 47 -0.27 -16.24 -3.94
CA ALA A 47 -1.14 -17.35 -4.28
C ALA A 47 -0.48 -18.22 -5.36
N PRO A 48 -0.54 -19.56 -5.24
CA PRO A 48 0.18 -20.46 -6.18
C PRO A 48 -0.25 -20.33 -7.63
N ASP A 49 -1.52 -20.00 -7.87
CA ASP A 49 -2.11 -19.91 -9.20
C ASP A 49 -2.16 -18.48 -9.75
N SER A 50 -1.52 -17.53 -9.09
CA SER A 50 -1.53 -16.14 -9.53
C SER A 50 -0.43 -15.85 -10.54
N SER A 51 -0.61 -14.75 -11.28
CA SER A 51 0.43 -14.24 -12.18
C SER A 51 1.59 -13.59 -11.43
N ILE A 52 1.35 -13.18 -10.19
CA ILE A 52 2.38 -12.60 -9.32
C ILE A 52 3.11 -13.74 -8.62
N LYS A 53 4.41 -13.83 -8.80
CA LYS A 53 5.23 -14.89 -8.21
C LYS A 53 6.06 -14.39 -7.04
N LYS A 54 6.34 -15.28 -6.09
CA LYS A 54 7.24 -15.00 -4.98
C LYS A 54 8.60 -14.54 -5.50
N GLY A 55 9.14 -13.50 -4.88
CA GLY A 55 10.42 -12.93 -5.28
C GLY A 55 10.35 -11.83 -6.30
N LYS A 56 9.20 -11.61 -6.93
CA LYS A 56 9.02 -10.53 -7.90
C LYS A 56 9.10 -9.17 -7.21
N VAL A 57 9.72 -8.20 -7.88
CA VAL A 57 9.77 -6.82 -7.43
C VAL A 57 8.59 -6.06 -8.02
N VAL A 58 7.81 -5.41 -7.18
CA VAL A 58 6.59 -4.71 -7.58
C VAL A 58 6.55 -3.31 -6.97
N ARG A 59 5.73 -2.45 -7.58
CA ARG A 59 5.37 -1.16 -6.99
C ARG A 59 4.04 -1.29 -6.28
N CYS A 60 3.92 -0.64 -5.14
CA CYS A 60 2.67 -0.60 -4.41
C CYS A 60 2.52 0.73 -3.68
N VAL A 61 1.28 1.03 -3.30
CA VAL A 61 0.94 2.22 -2.53
C VAL A 61 0.43 1.80 -1.18
N ILE A 62 0.87 2.48 -0.14
CA ILE A 62 0.49 2.18 1.24
C ILE A 62 -0.91 2.69 1.50
N VAL A 63 -1.82 1.79 1.88
CA VAL A 63 -3.22 2.13 2.15
C VAL A 63 -3.56 2.10 3.64
N ARG A 64 -2.82 1.36 4.45
CA ARG A 64 -2.98 1.28 5.90
C ARG A 64 -1.62 1.23 6.58
N MET A 65 -1.53 1.83 7.77
CA MET A 65 -0.31 1.81 8.60
C MET A 65 -0.68 1.63 10.06
N ARG A 66 0.15 0.89 10.79
CA ARG A 66 0.00 0.75 12.24
C ARG A 66 0.43 2.01 12.99
N LYS A 67 1.42 2.71 12.47
CA LYS A 67 1.88 3.97 13.05
C LYS A 67 0.84 5.05 12.80
N GLU A 68 0.48 5.81 13.82
CA GLU A 68 -0.47 6.90 13.70
C GLU A 68 0.03 7.99 12.74
N THR A 69 -0.90 8.51 11.94
CA THR A 69 -0.65 9.62 11.02
C THR A 69 -1.47 10.81 11.46
N ARG A 70 -0.80 11.94 11.66
CA ARG A 70 -1.48 13.19 12.01
C ARG A 70 -2.11 13.79 10.76
N ARG A 71 -3.36 14.21 10.89
CA ARG A 71 -4.10 14.91 9.85
C ARG A 71 -4.07 16.43 10.09
N ARG A 72 -4.44 17.18 9.06
CA ARG A 72 -4.44 18.65 9.11
C ARG A 72 -5.35 19.22 10.18
N ASP A 73 -6.44 18.54 10.49
CA ASP A 73 -7.40 18.97 11.51
C ASP A 73 -6.95 18.62 12.94
N GLY A 74 -5.76 18.04 13.11
CA GLY A 74 -5.23 17.65 14.41
C GLY A 74 -5.62 16.25 14.86
N SER A 75 -6.47 15.56 14.12
CA SER A 75 -6.82 14.18 14.44
C SER A 75 -5.71 13.21 13.97
N TYR A 76 -5.76 11.99 14.49
CA TYR A 76 -4.82 10.93 14.13
C TYR A 76 -5.59 9.73 13.60
N ILE A 77 -4.99 9.03 12.66
CA ILE A 77 -5.51 7.75 12.18
C ILE A 77 -4.43 6.69 12.28
N ARG A 78 -4.82 5.49 12.72
CA ARG A 78 -3.97 4.32 12.69
C ARG A 78 -4.83 3.09 12.41
N PHE A 79 -4.20 2.08 11.85
CA PHE A 79 -4.86 0.81 11.53
C PHE A 79 -4.18 -0.32 12.31
N ASP A 80 -4.79 -1.51 12.29
CA ASP A 80 -4.25 -2.67 13.00
C ASP A 80 -3.03 -3.29 12.32
N SER A 81 -2.87 -3.05 11.03
CA SER A 81 -1.77 -3.63 10.26
C SER A 81 -1.28 -2.66 9.18
N ASN A 82 -0.09 -2.93 8.67
CA ASN A 82 0.43 -2.25 7.49
C ASN A 82 -0.09 -2.99 6.26
N ALA A 83 -0.66 -2.27 5.31
CA ALA A 83 -1.17 -2.88 4.08
C ALA A 83 -0.91 -1.99 2.88
N ALA A 84 -0.78 -2.62 1.72
CA ALA A 84 -0.50 -1.95 0.47
C ALA A 84 -1.33 -2.56 -0.65
N VAL A 85 -1.50 -1.80 -1.72
CA VAL A 85 -2.18 -2.23 -2.94
C VAL A 85 -1.16 -2.15 -4.08
N LEU A 86 -1.04 -3.22 -4.87
CA LEU A 86 -0.14 -3.24 -6.02
C LEU A 86 -0.64 -2.30 -7.10
N ILE A 87 0.29 -1.54 -7.68
CA ILE A 87 0.01 -0.63 -8.78
C ILE A 87 0.92 -0.92 -9.96
N ASN A 88 0.48 -0.50 -11.15
CA ASN A 88 1.30 -0.58 -12.36
C ASN A 88 2.13 0.69 -12.53
N GLU A 89 2.82 0.81 -13.66
CA GLU A 89 3.68 1.97 -13.96
C GLU A 89 2.90 3.27 -14.07
N VAL A 90 1.62 3.21 -14.44
CA VAL A 90 0.76 4.37 -14.58
C VAL A 90 0.19 4.82 -13.23
N GLY A 91 0.27 3.97 -12.20
CA GLY A 91 -0.29 4.25 -10.88
C GLY A 91 -1.69 3.68 -10.68
N GLU A 92 -2.16 2.84 -11.59
CA GLU A 92 -3.46 2.19 -11.46
C GLU A 92 -3.33 0.86 -10.71
N PRO A 93 -4.37 0.44 -9.96
CA PRO A 93 -4.32 -0.84 -9.25
C PRO A 93 -4.24 -2.00 -10.23
N VAL A 94 -3.40 -2.97 -9.90
CA VAL A 94 -3.25 -4.21 -10.67
C VAL A 94 -4.46 -5.11 -10.47
N GLY A 95 -4.96 -5.18 -9.23
CA GLY A 95 -6.13 -5.97 -8.90
C GLY A 95 -7.43 -5.25 -9.24
N THR A 96 -8.53 -5.98 -9.15
CA THR A 96 -9.88 -5.46 -9.43
C THR A 96 -10.67 -5.16 -8.16
N ARG A 97 -10.18 -5.60 -6.99
CA ARG A 97 -10.85 -5.42 -5.70
C ARG A 97 -9.85 -4.97 -4.64
N VAL A 98 -10.34 -4.16 -3.71
CA VAL A 98 -9.58 -3.76 -2.53
C VAL A 98 -10.31 -4.26 -1.30
N PHE A 99 -9.58 -4.89 -0.38
CA PHE A 99 -10.13 -5.47 0.85
C PHE A 99 -9.87 -4.57 2.05
N GLY A 100 -10.91 -4.33 2.83
CA GLY A 100 -10.82 -3.53 4.04
C GLY A 100 -10.74 -2.03 3.78
N PRO A 101 -10.64 -1.23 4.85
CA PRO A 101 -10.61 0.22 4.72
C PRO A 101 -9.30 0.72 4.14
N VAL A 102 -9.35 1.88 3.51
CA VAL A 102 -8.15 2.61 3.07
C VAL A 102 -8.14 4.00 3.68
N ALA A 103 -6.97 4.59 3.78
CA ALA A 103 -6.84 5.94 4.32
C ALA A 103 -7.27 6.99 3.28
N ARG A 104 -7.88 8.06 3.78
CA ARG A 104 -8.37 9.18 2.98
C ARG A 104 -7.24 9.93 2.25
N GLU A 105 -6.03 9.84 2.75
CA GLU A 105 -4.84 10.43 2.16
C GLU A 105 -4.57 9.99 0.72
N LEU A 106 -5.09 8.83 0.32
CA LEU A 106 -5.00 8.36 -1.06
C LEU A 106 -5.72 9.29 -2.05
N ARG A 107 -6.78 9.95 -1.64
CA ARG A 107 -7.47 10.96 -2.45
C ARG A 107 -6.57 12.14 -2.76
N ASP A 108 -5.87 12.61 -1.73
CA ASP A 108 -4.97 13.76 -1.85
C ASP A 108 -3.77 13.42 -2.74
N LYS A 109 -3.37 12.16 -2.76
CA LYS A 109 -2.26 11.66 -3.60
C LYS A 109 -2.73 11.18 -4.98
N LYS A 110 -4.00 11.40 -5.32
CA LYS A 110 -4.59 11.12 -6.65
C LYS A 110 -4.74 9.63 -7.00
N PHE A 111 -4.86 8.76 -6.01
CA PHE A 111 -5.15 7.34 -6.25
C PHE A 111 -6.65 7.08 -6.21
N MET A 112 -7.38 7.77 -7.07
CA MET A 112 -8.85 7.74 -7.06
C MET A 112 -9.44 6.38 -7.42
N LYS A 113 -8.78 5.60 -8.28
CA LYS A 113 -9.26 4.26 -8.63
C LYS A 113 -9.21 3.32 -7.44
N ILE A 114 -8.17 3.42 -6.61
CA ILE A 114 -8.07 2.63 -5.38
C ILE A 114 -9.16 3.04 -4.40
N VAL A 115 -9.39 4.35 -4.25
CA VAL A 115 -10.44 4.87 -3.36
C VAL A 115 -11.82 4.38 -3.83
N SER A 116 -12.08 4.37 -5.14
CA SER A 116 -13.37 3.92 -5.67
C SER A 116 -13.60 2.42 -5.48
N LEU A 117 -12.55 1.63 -5.45
CA LEU A 117 -12.64 0.17 -5.24
C LEU A 117 -12.74 -0.20 -3.76
N ALA A 118 -12.35 0.70 -2.86
CA ALA A 118 -12.32 0.40 -1.43
C ALA A 118 -13.73 0.35 -0.84
N PRO A 119 -14.02 -0.61 0.05
CA PRO A 119 -15.33 -0.69 0.69
C PRO A 119 -15.55 0.43 1.70
N GLU A 120 -14.48 1.00 2.24
CA GLU A 120 -14.56 2.07 3.24
C GLU A 120 -13.33 2.96 3.14
N VAL A 121 -13.53 4.27 3.27
CA VAL A 121 -12.44 5.26 3.25
C VAL A 121 -12.46 6.01 4.58
N LEU A 122 -11.43 5.86 5.35
CA LEU A 122 -11.26 6.46 6.67
C LEU A 122 -10.17 7.54 6.62
#